data_56a03565d45eb07a6149828243da3f17
#
_entry.id   56a03565d45eb07a6149828243da3f17
#
_cell.length_a   1.000
_cell.length_b   1.000
_cell.length_c   1.000
_cell.angle_alpha   90.00
_cell.angle_beta   90.00
_cell.angle_gamma   90.00
#
_symmetry.space_group_name_H-M   'P 1'
#
loop_
_entity.id
_entity.type
_entity.pdbx_description
1 polymer ?
#
loop_
_entity_poly.entity_id
_entity_poly.type
_entity_poly.pdbx_seq_one_letter_code
_entity_poly.pdbx_strand_id
1 'polypeptide(L)'
;LVLDPAARSVSWQGRPVELSAREYAVLHALLLNAGRVLSKAQLEEKLYGWGEEIESNAVEVFVHHLRRKLAPELIRTVRGVGYMIPREAG
;
A
#
# COMPACT_ATOMS: atom_id res chain seq x y z
N LEU A 1 -5.64 4.94 -11.22
CA LEU A 1 -5.74 4.89 -9.76
C LEU A 1 -5.71 6.31 -9.19
N VAL A 2 -6.79 6.69 -8.54
CA VAL A 2 -6.93 8.04 -7.97
C VAL A 2 -7.12 7.92 -6.46
N LEU A 3 -6.29 8.63 -5.68
CA LEU A 3 -6.39 8.67 -4.23
C LEU A 3 -7.18 9.88 -3.77
N ASP A 4 -8.03 9.68 -2.78
CA ASP A 4 -8.71 10.76 -2.07
C ASP A 4 -8.27 10.74 -0.60
N PRO A 5 -7.28 11.56 -0.23
CA PRO A 5 -6.78 11.57 1.15
C PRO A 5 -7.83 11.94 2.19
N ALA A 6 -8.76 12.81 1.85
CA ALA A 6 -9.79 13.25 2.79
C ALA A 6 -10.76 12.11 3.14
N ALA A 7 -11.15 11.33 2.14
CA ALA A 7 -12.08 10.21 2.34
C ALA A 7 -11.35 8.90 2.63
N ARG A 8 -10.03 8.87 2.51
CA ARG A 8 -9.21 7.66 2.62
C ARG A 8 -9.70 6.55 1.72
N SER A 9 -10.10 6.94 0.52
CA SER A 9 -10.58 6.00 -0.49
C SER A 9 -9.76 6.15 -1.75
N VAL A 10 -9.89 5.16 -2.63
CA VAL A 10 -9.23 5.19 -3.93
C VAL A 10 -10.24 4.85 -4.99
N SER A 11 -10.00 5.34 -6.21
CA SER A 11 -10.73 4.89 -7.39
C SER A 11 -9.80 4.01 -8.21
N TRP A 12 -10.29 2.84 -8.58
CA TRP A 12 -9.54 1.89 -9.39
C TRP A 12 -10.38 1.52 -10.61
N GLN A 13 -9.88 1.84 -11.78
CA GLN A 13 -10.60 1.58 -13.05
C GLN A 13 -12.04 2.12 -13.02
N GLY A 14 -12.19 3.34 -12.52
CA GLY A 14 -13.49 4.00 -12.44
C GLY A 14 -14.40 3.55 -11.32
N ARG A 15 -13.92 2.66 -10.44
CA ARG A 15 -14.73 2.18 -9.30
C ARG A 15 -14.15 2.69 -7.99
N PRO A 16 -15.00 3.16 -7.08
CA PRO A 16 -14.53 3.50 -5.75
C PRO A 16 -14.22 2.21 -4.96
N VAL A 17 -13.10 2.21 -4.26
CA VAL A 17 -12.70 1.09 -3.41
C VAL A 17 -12.46 1.62 -2.01
N GLU A 18 -13.13 1.05 -1.02
CA GLU A 18 -12.93 1.43 0.36
C GLU A 18 -11.74 0.69 0.95
N LEU A 19 -10.86 1.45 1.58
CA LEU A 19 -9.70 0.92 2.27
C LEU A 19 -9.77 1.28 3.73
N SER A 20 -9.27 0.38 4.60
CA SER A 20 -9.03 0.76 5.98
C SER A 20 -7.95 1.83 6.02
N ALA A 21 -7.87 2.55 7.14
CA ALA A 21 -6.87 3.60 7.30
C ALA A 21 -5.45 3.07 7.11
N ARG A 22 -5.17 1.88 7.60
CA ARG A 22 -3.85 1.27 7.48
C ARG A 22 -3.57 0.77 6.06
N GLU A 23 -4.56 0.17 5.42
CA GLU A 23 -4.44 -0.21 4.01
C GLU A 23 -4.13 1.01 3.15
N TYR A 24 -4.84 2.11 3.41
CA TYR A 24 -4.58 3.36 2.70
C TYR A 24 -3.17 3.86 2.96
N ALA A 25 -2.70 3.81 4.21
CA ALA A 25 -1.35 4.26 4.55
C ALA A 25 -0.27 3.48 3.80
N VAL A 26 -0.42 2.16 3.71
CA VAL A 26 0.53 1.33 2.96
C VAL A 26 0.49 1.68 1.47
N LEU A 27 -0.69 1.76 0.89
CA LEU A 27 -0.84 2.09 -0.51
C LEU A 27 -0.27 3.47 -0.83
N HIS A 28 -0.59 4.46 0.01
CA HIS A 28 -0.12 5.84 -0.17
C HIS A 28 1.41 5.90 -0.13
N ALA A 29 2.02 5.21 0.83
CA ALA A 29 3.48 5.18 0.93
C ALA A 29 4.11 4.59 -0.33
N LEU A 30 3.55 3.48 -0.83
CA LEU A 30 4.05 2.85 -2.04
C LEU A 30 3.89 3.73 -3.27
N LEU A 31 2.77 4.43 -3.38
CA LEU A 31 2.52 5.32 -4.52
C LEU A 31 3.41 6.56 -4.48
N LEU A 32 3.64 7.14 -3.30
CA LEU A 32 4.56 8.27 -3.17
C LEU A 32 5.98 7.90 -3.57
N ASN A 33 6.32 6.63 -3.45
CA ASN A 33 7.63 6.11 -3.79
C ASN A 33 7.58 5.19 -5.00
N ALA A 34 6.64 5.42 -5.92
CA ALA A 34 6.49 4.59 -7.11
C ALA A 34 7.82 4.43 -7.84
N GLY A 35 8.13 3.20 -8.22
CA GLY A 35 9.40 2.86 -8.84
C GLY A 35 10.51 2.56 -7.85
N ARG A 36 10.29 2.76 -6.56
CA ARG A 36 11.26 2.46 -5.50
C ARG A 36 10.74 1.33 -4.63
N VAL A 37 11.64 0.46 -4.21
CA VAL A 37 11.30 -0.61 -3.28
C VAL A 37 11.31 -0.07 -1.86
N LEU A 38 10.21 -0.30 -1.14
CA LEU A 38 10.15 0.00 0.28
C LEU A 38 10.29 -1.31 1.06
N SER A 39 11.16 -1.31 2.05
CA SER A 39 11.32 -2.48 2.90
C SER A 39 10.11 -2.65 3.80
N LYS A 40 9.94 -3.86 4.31
CA LYS A 40 8.90 -4.13 5.31
C LYS A 40 9.03 -3.18 6.51
N ALA A 41 10.28 -2.94 6.97
CA ALA A 41 10.52 -2.03 8.10
C ALA A 41 10.09 -0.60 7.77
N GLN A 42 10.35 -0.12 6.56
CA GLN A 42 9.93 1.22 6.16
C GLN A 42 8.42 1.35 6.11
N LEU A 43 7.73 0.32 5.66
CA LEU A 43 6.27 0.32 5.64
C LEU A 43 5.69 0.23 7.06
N GLU A 44 6.32 -0.55 7.93
CA GLU A 44 5.92 -0.63 9.33
C GLU A 44 6.03 0.73 10.03
N GLU A 45 7.07 1.49 9.75
CA GLU A 45 7.24 2.83 10.30
C GLU A 45 6.06 3.75 9.97
N LYS A 46 5.50 3.62 8.78
CA LYS A 46 4.33 4.39 8.37
C LYS A 46 3.10 4.02 9.18
N LEU A 47 3.06 2.80 9.70
CA LEU A 47 1.93 2.30 10.48
C LEU A 47 2.05 2.63 11.97
N TYR A 48 3.27 2.66 12.52
CA TYR A 48 3.49 2.93 13.94
C TYR A 48 3.00 4.31 14.39
N GLY A 49 2.95 5.27 13.50
CA GLY A 49 2.44 6.60 13.81
C GLY A 49 0.99 6.62 14.28
N TRP A 50 0.31 5.48 14.27
CA TRP A 50 -1.09 5.36 14.66
C TRP A 50 -1.26 4.96 16.13
N GLY A 51 -0.16 4.83 16.87
CA GLY A 51 -0.19 4.59 18.31
C GLY A 51 -0.60 3.19 18.74
N GLU A 52 -0.67 2.24 17.83
CA GLU A 52 -1.02 0.86 18.12
C GLU A 52 0.11 -0.09 17.78
N GLU A 53 0.19 -1.17 18.54
CA GLU A 53 1.11 -2.24 18.20
C GLU A 53 0.70 -2.89 16.91
N ILE A 54 1.69 -3.16 16.06
CA ILE A 54 1.47 -3.79 14.77
C ILE A 54 2.09 -5.17 14.80
N GLU A 55 1.30 -6.17 14.41
CA GLU A 55 1.78 -7.54 14.35
C GLU A 55 2.90 -7.66 13.30
N SER A 56 3.80 -8.61 13.52
CA SER A 56 4.96 -8.77 12.64
C SER A 56 4.62 -9.05 11.19
N ASN A 57 3.43 -9.57 10.90
CA ASN A 57 2.98 -9.87 9.55
C ASN A 57 1.98 -8.84 9.01
N ALA A 58 1.80 -7.70 9.70
CA ALA A 58 0.75 -6.74 9.32
C ALA A 58 0.95 -6.20 7.90
N VAL A 59 2.17 -5.86 7.53
CA VAL A 59 2.45 -5.33 6.19
C VAL A 59 2.04 -6.35 5.12
N GLU A 60 2.38 -7.61 5.31
CA GLU A 60 2.04 -8.67 4.35
C GLU A 60 0.52 -8.84 4.22
N VAL A 61 -0.18 -8.75 5.34
CA VAL A 61 -1.65 -8.84 5.36
C VAL A 61 -2.26 -7.67 4.61
N PHE A 62 -1.78 -6.44 4.85
CA PHE A 62 -2.31 -5.27 4.16
C PHE A 62 -2.01 -5.30 2.66
N VAL A 63 -0.82 -5.75 2.27
CA VAL A 63 -0.47 -5.93 0.87
C VAL A 63 -1.41 -6.95 0.22
N HIS A 64 -1.68 -8.05 0.91
CA HIS A 64 -2.61 -9.08 0.42
C HIS A 64 -4.01 -8.49 0.20
N HIS A 65 -4.51 -7.71 1.16
CA HIS A 65 -5.82 -7.07 1.03
C HIS A 65 -5.85 -6.10 -0.14
N LEU A 66 -4.81 -5.30 -0.30
CA LEU A 66 -4.73 -4.35 -1.42
C LEU A 66 -4.73 -5.06 -2.77
N ARG A 67 -3.99 -6.16 -2.88
CA ARG A 67 -3.98 -6.96 -4.10
C ARG A 67 -5.35 -7.52 -4.43
N ARG A 68 -6.09 -7.94 -3.43
CA ARG A 68 -7.44 -8.47 -3.63
C ARG A 68 -8.43 -7.38 -4.00
N LYS A 69 -8.32 -6.22 -3.38
CA LYS A 69 -9.25 -5.12 -3.61
C LYS A 69 -8.99 -4.37 -4.92
N LEU A 70 -7.74 -4.30 -5.33
CA LEU A 70 -7.32 -3.57 -6.52
C LEU A 70 -6.92 -4.55 -7.62
N ALA A 71 -5.64 -4.91 -7.67
CA ALA A 71 -5.15 -5.87 -8.65
C ALA A 71 -3.92 -6.58 -8.09
N PRO A 72 -3.78 -7.91 -8.33
CA PRO A 72 -2.62 -8.64 -7.82
C PRO A 72 -1.28 -8.13 -8.34
N GLU A 73 -1.25 -7.61 -9.56
CA GLU A 73 -0.03 -7.13 -10.19
C GLU A 73 0.34 -5.70 -9.82
N LEU A 74 -0.53 -4.98 -9.10
CA LEU A 74 -0.28 -3.59 -8.73
C LEU A 74 0.93 -3.45 -7.83
N ILE A 75 1.04 -4.31 -6.83
CA ILE A 75 2.13 -4.29 -5.87
C ILE A 75 3.03 -5.47 -6.15
N ARG A 76 4.30 -5.19 -6.45
CA ARG A 76 5.30 -6.24 -6.69
C ARG A 76 6.04 -6.56 -5.41
N THR A 77 6.28 -7.84 -5.18
CA THR A 77 7.17 -8.28 -4.12
C THR A 77 8.59 -8.35 -4.68
N VAL A 78 9.50 -7.65 -4.02
CA VAL A 78 10.92 -7.77 -4.32
C VAL A 78 11.52 -8.66 -3.25
N ARG A 79 11.82 -9.88 -3.64
CA ARG A 79 12.22 -10.93 -2.72
C ARG A 79 13.42 -10.54 -1.87
N GLY A 80 13.27 -10.68 -0.55
CA GLY A 80 14.32 -10.33 0.38
C GLY A 80 14.54 -8.85 0.62
N VAL A 81 13.77 -7.98 -0.06
CA VAL A 81 13.90 -6.52 0.07
C VAL A 81 12.62 -5.88 0.56
N GLY A 82 11.51 -6.07 -0.14
CA GLY A 82 10.23 -5.47 0.24
C GLY A 82 9.22 -5.46 -0.89
N TYR A 83 8.53 -4.34 -1.02
CA TYR A 83 7.43 -4.19 -1.98
C TYR A 83 7.60 -2.89 -2.76
N MET A 84 7.02 -2.86 -3.95
CA MET A 84 7.00 -1.66 -4.76
C MET A 84 5.78 -1.61 -5.66
N ILE A 85 5.37 -0.39 -6.01
CA ILE A 85 4.44 -0.18 -7.10
C ILE A 85 5.27 0.36 -8.26
N PRO A 86 5.27 -0.31 -9.41
CA PRO A 86 6.04 0.16 -10.56
C PRO A 86 5.57 1.55 -10.98
N ARG A 87 6.52 2.37 -11.40
CA ARG A 87 6.19 3.67 -11.96
C ARG A 87 5.53 3.46 -13.30
N GLU A 88 4.38 4.08 -13.51
CA GLU A 88 3.74 3.99 -14.79
C GLU A 88 4.61 4.64 -15.87
N ALA A 89 4.81 3.89 -16.93
CA ALA A 89 5.53 4.40 -18.09
C ALA A 89 4.60 5.27 -18.90
N GLY A 90 4.49 6.43 -18.56
CA GLY A 90 3.66 7.29 -19.32
C GLY A 90 2.85 8.04 -19.42
#